data_ef35883306b1337304df7101c65d78e5
#
_entry.id   ef35883306b1337304df7101c65d78e5
#
_cell.length_a   1.000
_cell.length_b   1.000
_cell.length_c   1.000
_cell.angle_alpha   90.00
_cell.angle_beta   90.00
_cell.angle_gamma   90.00
#
_symmetry.space_group_name_H-M   'P 1'
#
loop_
_entity.id
_entity.type
_entity.pdbx_description
1 polymer ?
#
loop_
_entity_poly.entity_id
_entity_poly.type
_entity_poly.pdbx_seq_one_letter_code
_entity_poly.pdbx_strand_id
1 'polypeptide(L)'
;MENAEENDGQNEEEKDTPPQPEAVPAAKSDAVESTEAEPETIAAEVTSPPTRQVAHETASTEPAAKAAEPALVRAAYEHPLPIRITHWVNAISLFVLVTSGLRIFRAFPSFGPKVPEKVLLDIPKSLTLGGWLGGALQWHFTFMWFFAASGVFYLAYQVMSGHYRTMLFTPRDIPGVWPMARHYFFFGPKPPATGQYNPLQKLAYTSTIAFGALSLLTGIVLYKPAQFSWLAFLFGGFHLTRVWHFAAMCGFLAFIPGHLIMVVLHGWANFLSMLSGWKREPEYQE
;
A
#
# COMPACT_ATOMS: atom_id res chain seq x y z
N MET A 1 53.71 -52.92 26.98
CA MET A 1 54.86 -52.17 26.45
C MET A 1 54.25 -50.96 25.78
N GLU A 2 54.23 -49.91 26.54
CA GLU A 2 55.15 -48.77 26.66
C GLU A 2 54.80 -47.73 25.60
N ASN A 3 54.61 -46.47 25.79
CA ASN A 3 54.72 -45.50 26.91
C ASN A 3 53.85 -44.31 26.51
N ALA A 4 53.12 -43.74 27.36
CA ALA A 4 53.13 -42.38 27.93
C ALA A 4 54.02 -41.35 27.25
N GLU A 5 53.46 -40.20 26.84
CA GLU A 5 54.06 -38.89 27.15
C GLU A 5 52.94 -37.80 27.17
N GLU A 6 52.81 -37.29 28.31
CA GLU A 6 52.16 -36.11 28.84
C GLU A 6 52.83 -34.86 28.25
N ASN A 7 52.10 -33.92 27.66
CA ASN A 7 52.62 -32.58 27.47
C ASN A 7 51.58 -31.55 27.88
N ASP A 8 51.84 -31.02 29.07
CA ASP A 8 51.23 -29.92 29.74
C ASP A 8 51.67 -28.61 29.02
N GLY A 9 50.75 -27.80 28.63
CA GLY A 9 51.01 -26.53 27.94
C GLY A 9 49.93 -25.54 28.33
N GLN A 10 50.12 -24.93 29.51
CA GLN A 10 49.43 -23.72 29.95
C GLN A 10 49.55 -22.64 28.87
N ASN A 11 48.45 -22.04 28.45
CA ASN A 11 48.43 -20.74 27.80
C ASN A 11 47.40 -19.84 28.47
N GLU A 12 47.93 -18.72 28.88
CA GLU A 12 47.39 -17.63 29.69
C GLU A 12 46.12 -17.03 29.05
N GLU A 13 45.14 -16.82 29.93
CA GLU A 13 43.98 -15.95 29.70
C GLU A 13 44.45 -14.49 29.52
N GLU A 14 44.48 -13.99 28.35
CA GLU A 14 44.56 -12.55 28.06
C GLU A 14 43.15 -11.96 28.07
N LYS A 15 42.89 -11.26 29.19
CA LYS A 15 41.63 -10.59 29.51
C LYS A 15 41.56 -9.26 28.78
N ASP A 16 40.94 -9.27 27.61
CA ASP A 16 40.69 -8.08 26.82
C ASP A 16 39.48 -7.31 27.36
N THR A 17 39.78 -6.18 28.02
CA THR A 17 38.81 -5.24 28.57
C THR A 17 38.49 -4.19 27.50
N PRO A 18 37.21 -4.00 27.10
CA PRO A 18 36.86 -2.95 26.17
C PRO A 18 36.99 -1.55 26.78
N PRO A 19 37.42 -0.52 26.02
CA PRO A 19 37.59 0.85 26.52
C PRO A 19 36.23 1.52 26.76
N GLN A 20 36.18 2.26 27.88
CA GLN A 20 35.08 3.13 28.27
C GLN A 20 34.99 4.35 27.31
N PRO A 21 33.79 4.85 26.97
CA PRO A 21 33.66 6.10 26.22
C PRO A 21 33.92 7.31 27.11
N GLU A 22 34.76 8.21 26.63
CA GLU A 22 35.08 9.52 27.23
C GLU A 22 33.84 10.41 27.33
N ALA A 23 33.70 11.08 28.45
CA ALA A 23 32.68 12.06 28.76
C ALA A 23 32.90 13.36 27.96
N VAL A 24 31.91 13.78 27.18
CA VAL A 24 31.85 15.09 26.55
C VAL A 24 31.35 16.14 27.55
N PRO A 25 32.03 17.29 27.69
CA PRO A 25 31.64 18.32 28.67
C PRO A 25 30.38 19.09 28.22
N ALA A 26 29.52 19.36 29.18
CA ALA A 26 28.29 20.12 29.05
C ALA A 26 28.57 21.59 28.59
N ALA A 27 27.96 22.01 27.50
CA ALA A 27 27.92 23.41 27.09
C ALA A 27 26.83 24.15 27.89
N LYS A 28 27.21 25.30 28.43
CA LYS A 28 26.41 26.21 29.23
C LYS A 28 25.27 26.80 28.41
N SER A 29 24.09 26.85 29.01
CA SER A 29 22.92 27.60 28.54
C SER A 29 23.16 29.09 28.84
N ASP A 30 23.16 29.91 27.79
CA ASP A 30 22.94 31.36 27.94
C ASP A 30 21.46 31.66 27.66
N ALA A 31 20.81 32.18 28.67
CA ALA A 31 19.46 32.70 28.63
C ALA A 31 19.44 34.00 27.81
N VAL A 32 18.61 34.08 26.79
CA VAL A 32 18.25 35.34 26.14
C VAL A 32 16.80 35.67 26.47
N GLU A 33 16.69 36.82 27.04
CA GLU A 33 15.57 37.57 27.55
C GLU A 33 14.45 37.79 26.49
N SER A 34 13.23 37.51 26.91
CA SER A 34 11.99 37.74 26.17
C SER A 34 11.69 39.23 26.06
N THR A 35 11.55 39.72 24.85
CA THR A 35 10.88 40.99 24.58
C THR A 35 9.54 40.73 23.94
N GLU A 36 8.50 41.03 24.69
CA GLU A 36 7.09 41.05 24.30
C GLU A 36 6.88 42.17 23.28
N ALA A 37 6.30 41.86 22.11
CA ALA A 37 5.74 42.83 21.19
C ALA A 37 4.34 42.40 20.80
N GLU A 38 3.36 43.19 21.15
CA GLU A 38 1.94 43.07 20.77
C GLU A 38 1.75 43.14 19.25
N PRO A 39 0.77 42.39 18.69
CA PRO A 39 0.41 42.50 17.28
C PRO A 39 -0.62 43.65 17.09
N GLU A 40 -0.22 44.67 16.37
CA GLU A 40 -1.15 45.67 15.80
C GLU A 40 -2.08 45.03 14.78
N THR A 41 -3.37 45.20 15.00
CA THR A 41 -4.46 44.83 14.10
C THR A 41 -4.51 45.82 12.93
N ILE A 42 -4.07 45.42 11.74
CA ILE A 42 -4.31 46.17 10.51
C ILE A 42 -5.47 45.50 9.76
N ALA A 43 -6.65 46.12 9.84
CA ALA A 43 -7.80 45.81 9.00
C ALA A 43 -7.52 46.35 7.58
N ALA A 44 -7.30 45.45 6.62
CA ALA A 44 -7.25 45.80 5.21
C ALA A 44 -8.65 45.70 4.61
N GLU A 45 -9.21 46.85 4.30
CA GLU A 45 -10.44 47.06 3.55
C GLU A 45 -10.25 46.63 2.09
N VAL A 46 -10.94 45.53 1.68
CA VAL A 46 -10.97 45.07 0.29
C VAL A 46 -12.03 45.88 -0.47
N THR A 47 -11.59 46.90 -1.18
CA THR A 47 -12.40 47.60 -2.17
C THR A 47 -12.49 46.81 -3.47
N SER A 48 -13.70 46.41 -3.84
CA SER A 48 -14.03 45.79 -5.13
C SER A 48 -13.86 46.81 -6.28
N PRO A 49 -13.34 46.39 -7.45
CA PRO A 49 -13.27 47.29 -8.61
C PRO A 49 -14.65 47.50 -9.28
N PRO A 50 -14.91 48.64 -9.90
CA PRO A 50 -16.22 48.97 -10.43
C PRO A 50 -16.55 48.23 -11.72
N THR A 51 -17.78 47.78 -11.81
CA THR A 51 -18.43 47.19 -12.98
C THR A 51 -18.54 48.22 -14.10
N ARG A 52 -17.81 48.05 -15.18
CA ARG A 52 -17.93 48.86 -16.40
C ARG A 52 -19.08 48.33 -17.25
N GLN A 53 -20.22 48.99 -17.19
CA GLN A 53 -21.33 48.82 -18.16
C GLN A 53 -20.88 49.38 -19.51
N VAL A 54 -20.85 48.55 -20.55
CA VAL A 54 -20.71 49.01 -21.95
C VAL A 54 -22.05 48.81 -22.63
N ALA A 55 -22.49 49.90 -23.25
CA ALA A 55 -23.78 50.02 -23.90
C ALA A 55 -23.97 49.07 -25.10
N HIS A 56 -25.19 48.62 -25.21
CA HIS A 56 -25.73 47.86 -26.33
C HIS A 56 -25.67 48.68 -27.63
N GLU A 57 -25.04 48.10 -28.63
CA GLU A 57 -25.29 48.46 -30.04
C GLU A 57 -25.86 47.21 -30.76
N THR A 58 -27.11 47.35 -31.17
CA THR A 58 -27.86 46.34 -31.87
C THR A 58 -27.43 46.31 -33.35
N ALA A 59 -26.65 45.29 -33.74
CA ALA A 59 -26.49 44.89 -35.14
C ALA A 59 -27.01 43.49 -35.31
N SER A 60 -28.12 43.39 -35.98
CA SER A 60 -28.73 42.15 -36.50
C SER A 60 -27.77 41.50 -37.49
N THR A 61 -27.22 40.33 -37.16
CA THR A 61 -26.52 39.48 -38.10
C THR A 61 -26.87 38.03 -37.75
N GLU A 62 -27.20 37.25 -38.78
CA GLU A 62 -27.58 35.83 -38.84
C GLU A 62 -26.87 34.91 -37.86
N PRO A 63 -27.47 33.78 -37.38
CA PRO A 63 -26.85 32.92 -36.40
C PRO A 63 -25.70 32.15 -37.07
N ALA A 64 -24.50 32.70 -37.00
CA ALA A 64 -23.29 31.90 -37.16
C ALA A 64 -23.33 30.76 -36.14
N ALA A 65 -23.11 29.55 -36.62
CA ALA A 65 -23.04 28.33 -35.80
C ALA A 65 -22.24 28.63 -34.52
N LYS A 66 -22.92 28.56 -33.37
CA LYS A 66 -22.34 28.80 -32.06
C LYS A 66 -21.18 27.80 -31.89
N ALA A 67 -19.97 28.28 -32.12
CA ALA A 67 -18.77 27.49 -31.82
C ALA A 67 -18.93 27.05 -30.36
N ALA A 68 -18.96 25.74 -30.11
CA ALA A 68 -19.09 25.19 -28.79
C ALA A 68 -17.96 25.81 -27.92
N GLU A 69 -18.31 26.60 -26.94
CA GLU A 69 -17.35 27.10 -25.97
C GLU A 69 -16.61 25.90 -25.37
N PRO A 70 -15.28 25.97 -25.25
CA PRO A 70 -14.54 24.87 -24.67
C PRO A 70 -15.09 24.60 -23.27
N ALA A 71 -15.63 23.40 -23.08
CA ALA A 71 -16.16 22.98 -21.78
C ALA A 71 -15.08 23.21 -20.71
N LEU A 72 -15.38 24.02 -19.71
CA LEU A 72 -14.48 24.25 -18.59
C LEU A 72 -14.20 22.93 -17.91
N VAL A 73 -12.92 22.55 -17.86
CA VAL A 73 -12.48 21.30 -17.21
C VAL A 73 -12.07 21.63 -15.78
N ARG A 74 -12.89 21.20 -14.82
CA ARG A 74 -12.57 21.37 -13.40
C ARG A 74 -11.57 20.29 -12.98
N ALA A 75 -10.46 20.70 -12.34
CA ALA A 75 -9.50 19.76 -11.74
C ALA A 75 -9.82 19.60 -10.25
N ALA A 76 -10.20 18.40 -9.83
CA ALA A 76 -10.40 18.04 -8.43
C ALA A 76 -9.19 17.27 -7.90
N TYR A 77 -8.69 17.63 -6.70
CA TYR A 77 -7.64 16.88 -6.03
C TYR A 77 -8.25 15.64 -5.36
N GLU A 78 -8.02 14.48 -5.94
CA GLU A 78 -8.69 13.23 -5.55
C GLU A 78 -7.79 12.31 -4.71
N HIS A 79 -6.49 12.23 -5.05
CA HIS A 79 -5.57 11.30 -4.41
C HIS A 79 -4.39 12.01 -3.74
N PRO A 80 -4.36 12.07 -2.38
CA PRO A 80 -3.23 12.61 -1.62
C PRO A 80 -1.91 11.88 -1.93
N LEU A 81 -0.81 12.64 -1.92
CA LEU A 81 0.53 12.09 -2.25
C LEU A 81 0.90 10.84 -1.44
N PRO A 82 0.65 10.74 -0.11
CA PRO A 82 0.91 9.52 0.64
C PRO A 82 0.22 8.28 0.07
N ILE A 83 -1.04 8.41 -0.34
CA ILE A 83 -1.81 7.31 -0.94
C ILE A 83 -1.20 6.87 -2.27
N ARG A 84 -0.80 7.82 -3.12
CA ARG A 84 -0.20 7.54 -4.42
C ARG A 84 1.14 6.83 -4.28
N ILE A 85 2.02 7.31 -3.40
CA ILE A 85 3.32 6.70 -3.15
C ILE A 85 3.14 5.27 -2.64
N THR A 86 2.33 5.08 -1.61
CA THR A 86 2.11 3.74 -1.02
C THR A 86 1.45 2.79 -2.01
N HIS A 87 0.53 3.27 -2.84
CA HIS A 87 -0.08 2.46 -3.90
C HIS A 87 0.97 1.92 -4.88
N TRP A 88 1.82 2.78 -5.43
CA TRP A 88 2.82 2.35 -6.42
C TRP A 88 3.94 1.51 -5.82
N VAL A 89 4.40 1.84 -4.62
CA VAL A 89 5.37 1.01 -3.89
C VAL A 89 4.79 -0.38 -3.63
N ASN A 90 3.54 -0.47 -3.18
CA ASN A 90 2.87 -1.75 -2.93
C ASN A 90 2.61 -2.52 -4.23
N ALA A 91 2.22 -1.87 -5.32
CA ALA A 91 1.99 -2.52 -6.61
C ALA A 91 3.27 -3.17 -7.15
N ILE A 92 4.39 -2.44 -7.15
CA ILE A 92 5.70 -2.95 -7.57
C ILE A 92 6.16 -4.06 -6.63
N SER A 93 6.05 -3.84 -5.31
CA SER A 93 6.45 -4.85 -4.31
C SER A 93 5.64 -6.12 -4.46
N LEU A 94 4.33 -6.03 -4.64
CA LEU A 94 3.46 -7.18 -4.80
C LEU A 94 3.83 -7.99 -6.05
N PHE A 95 4.10 -7.32 -7.18
CA PHE A 95 4.54 -7.99 -8.40
C PHE A 95 5.83 -8.79 -8.16
N VAL A 96 6.84 -8.18 -7.51
CA VAL A 96 8.12 -8.85 -7.20
C VAL A 96 7.90 -9.98 -6.19
N LEU A 97 7.10 -9.75 -5.14
CA LEU A 97 6.83 -10.74 -4.10
C LEU A 97 6.08 -11.95 -4.64
N VAL A 98 5.08 -11.76 -5.50
CA VAL A 98 4.34 -12.87 -6.15
C VAL A 98 5.29 -13.67 -7.03
N THR A 99 6.00 -13.04 -7.96
CA THR A 99 6.83 -13.73 -8.94
C THR A 99 8.04 -14.43 -8.31
N SER A 100 8.67 -13.82 -7.29
CA SER A 100 9.73 -14.45 -6.49
C SER A 100 9.18 -15.57 -5.58
N GLY A 101 8.02 -15.34 -4.96
CA GLY A 101 7.33 -16.31 -4.12
C GLY A 101 6.93 -17.57 -4.89
N LEU A 102 6.44 -17.44 -6.12
CA LEU A 102 6.17 -18.56 -7.02
C LEU A 102 7.45 -19.35 -7.34
N ARG A 103 8.60 -18.68 -7.46
CA ARG A 103 9.89 -19.38 -7.64
C ARG A 103 10.30 -20.15 -6.39
N ILE A 104 10.09 -19.57 -5.19
CA ILE A 104 10.36 -20.25 -3.92
C ILE A 104 9.42 -21.47 -3.77
N PHE A 105 8.13 -21.28 -4.05
CA PHE A 105 7.15 -22.38 -4.01
C PHE A 105 7.53 -23.53 -4.97
N ARG A 106 8.01 -23.20 -6.16
CA ARG A 106 8.47 -24.19 -7.13
C ARG A 106 9.64 -25.05 -6.63
N ALA A 107 10.50 -24.52 -5.75
CA ALA A 107 11.57 -25.27 -5.13
C ALA A 107 11.06 -26.21 -4.02
N PHE A 108 9.92 -25.87 -3.39
CA PHE A 108 9.27 -26.62 -2.32
C PHE A 108 7.75 -26.74 -2.59
N PRO A 109 7.33 -27.52 -3.61
CA PRO A 109 5.97 -27.48 -4.15
C PRO A 109 4.96 -28.26 -3.29
N SER A 110 5.04 -28.16 -1.98
CA SER A 110 4.23 -28.91 -1.03
C SER A 110 3.97 -28.10 0.22
N PHE A 111 2.84 -28.34 0.88
CA PHE A 111 2.50 -27.76 2.18
C PHE A 111 2.65 -28.75 3.34
N GLY A 112 2.84 -30.03 3.04
CA GLY A 112 2.97 -31.07 4.06
C GLY A 112 4.39 -31.21 4.63
N PRO A 113 4.56 -32.03 5.69
CA PRO A 113 5.86 -32.33 6.28
C PRO A 113 6.74 -33.19 5.36
N LYS A 114 6.12 -33.92 4.43
CA LYS A 114 6.82 -34.70 3.40
C LYS A 114 6.59 -34.02 2.06
N VAL A 115 7.65 -33.87 1.27
CA VAL A 115 7.53 -33.40 -0.11
C VAL A 115 6.85 -34.50 -0.90
N PRO A 116 5.65 -34.31 -1.47
CA PRO A 116 5.05 -35.32 -2.31
C PRO A 116 5.89 -35.49 -3.58
N GLU A 117 5.99 -36.70 -4.07
CA GLU A 117 6.65 -36.99 -5.34
C GLU A 117 6.02 -36.27 -6.53
N LYS A 118 4.72 -35.96 -6.41
CA LYS A 118 3.98 -35.24 -7.41
C LYS A 118 3.95 -33.75 -7.06
N VAL A 119 4.30 -32.91 -8.02
CA VAL A 119 4.19 -31.44 -7.93
C VAL A 119 2.73 -31.08 -7.79
N LEU A 120 2.38 -30.33 -6.72
CA LEU A 120 1.02 -29.87 -6.47
C LEU A 120 0.55 -28.92 -7.59
N LEU A 121 1.45 -28.04 -8.04
CA LEU A 121 1.18 -27.07 -9.09
C LEU A 121 2.46 -26.84 -9.90
N ASP A 122 2.42 -27.13 -11.20
CA ASP A 122 3.54 -26.82 -12.10
C ASP A 122 3.45 -25.37 -12.56
N ILE A 123 4.34 -24.54 -12.01
CA ILE A 123 4.40 -23.11 -12.31
C ILE A 123 5.41 -22.88 -13.43
N PRO A 124 5.00 -22.26 -14.56
CA PRO A 124 5.91 -21.93 -15.64
C PRO A 124 7.08 -21.05 -15.17
N LYS A 125 8.30 -21.31 -15.65
CA LYS A 125 9.49 -20.53 -15.31
C LYS A 125 9.33 -19.04 -15.69
N SER A 126 8.61 -18.76 -16.76
CA SER A 126 8.33 -17.40 -17.25
C SER A 126 7.54 -16.53 -16.26
N LEU A 127 6.78 -17.13 -15.34
CA LEU A 127 6.03 -16.43 -14.29
C LEU A 127 6.84 -16.23 -13.01
N THR A 128 8.12 -16.61 -12.99
CA THR A 128 8.96 -16.60 -11.79
C THR A 128 10.15 -15.65 -11.92
N LEU A 129 10.46 -14.96 -10.82
CA LEU A 129 11.60 -14.03 -10.71
C LEU A 129 12.73 -14.65 -9.89
N GLY A 130 13.99 -14.27 -10.21
CA GLY A 130 15.18 -14.63 -9.45
C GLY A 130 16.01 -15.75 -10.03
N GLY A 131 15.57 -16.41 -11.12
CA GLY A 131 16.31 -17.47 -11.85
C GLY A 131 16.48 -18.77 -11.06
N TRP A 132 17.07 -18.72 -9.87
CA TRP A 132 17.30 -19.84 -8.93
C TRP A 132 16.78 -19.50 -7.53
N LEU A 133 16.78 -20.49 -6.62
CA LEU A 133 16.17 -20.32 -5.29
C LEU A 133 16.79 -19.17 -4.49
N GLY A 134 18.11 -19.08 -4.42
CA GLY A 134 18.79 -18.01 -3.67
C GLY A 134 18.51 -16.62 -4.25
N GLY A 135 18.49 -16.47 -5.57
CA GLY A 135 18.10 -15.21 -6.21
C GLY A 135 16.65 -14.85 -5.92
N ALA A 136 15.73 -15.81 -5.93
CA ALA A 136 14.33 -15.58 -5.58
C ALA A 136 14.17 -15.16 -4.11
N LEU A 137 14.90 -15.77 -3.19
CA LEU A 137 14.90 -15.38 -1.76
C LEU A 137 15.41 -13.97 -1.56
N GLN A 138 16.48 -13.55 -2.28
CA GLN A 138 16.99 -12.18 -2.21
C GLN A 138 15.94 -11.16 -2.65
N TRP A 139 15.29 -11.36 -3.81
CA TRP A 139 14.21 -10.50 -4.28
C TRP A 139 13.04 -10.46 -3.30
N HIS A 140 12.61 -11.63 -2.84
CA HIS A 140 11.47 -11.75 -1.93
C HIS A 140 11.73 -11.02 -0.60
N PHE A 141 12.88 -11.25 0.03
CA PHE A 141 13.21 -10.63 1.31
C PHE A 141 13.52 -9.13 1.18
N THR A 142 14.08 -8.69 0.07
CA THR A 142 14.27 -7.26 -0.17
C THR A 142 12.92 -6.54 -0.28
N PHE A 143 12.02 -7.06 -1.12
CA PHE A 143 10.75 -6.39 -1.37
C PHE A 143 9.71 -6.57 -0.25
N MET A 144 9.86 -7.59 0.61
CA MET A 144 9.01 -7.69 1.79
C MET A 144 9.18 -6.48 2.74
N TRP A 145 10.40 -5.90 2.84
CA TRP A 145 10.63 -4.71 3.65
C TRP A 145 9.98 -3.46 3.05
N PHE A 146 10.04 -3.28 1.74
CA PHE A 146 9.33 -2.20 1.07
C PHE A 146 7.83 -2.34 1.25
N PHE A 147 7.29 -3.53 1.08
CA PHE A 147 5.87 -3.82 1.27
C PHE A 147 5.44 -3.57 2.72
N ALA A 148 6.21 -4.06 3.70
CA ALA A 148 5.92 -3.88 5.11
C ALA A 148 5.97 -2.40 5.53
N ALA A 149 7.04 -1.68 5.16
CA ALA A 149 7.21 -0.27 5.50
C ALA A 149 6.11 0.59 4.86
N SER A 150 5.81 0.36 3.58
CA SER A 150 4.73 1.04 2.86
C SER A 150 3.36 0.73 3.46
N GLY A 151 3.11 -0.54 3.84
CA GLY A 151 1.86 -0.96 4.49
C GLY A 151 1.66 -0.29 5.85
N VAL A 152 2.70 -0.25 6.68
CA VAL A 152 2.65 0.44 7.99
C VAL A 152 2.42 1.94 7.81
N PHE A 153 3.12 2.57 6.88
CA PHE A 153 2.93 4.00 6.59
C PHE A 153 1.51 4.29 6.08
N TYR A 154 0.98 3.45 5.18
CA TYR A 154 -0.39 3.55 4.69
C TYR A 154 -1.40 3.45 5.82
N LEU A 155 -1.29 2.44 6.69
CA LEU A 155 -2.20 2.26 7.82
C LEU A 155 -2.12 3.41 8.81
N ALA A 156 -0.90 3.88 9.13
CA ALA A 156 -0.71 5.05 9.99
C ALA A 156 -1.41 6.29 9.41
N TYR A 157 -1.22 6.56 8.12
CA TYR A 157 -1.89 7.66 7.44
C TYR A 157 -3.42 7.54 7.49
N GLN A 158 -3.97 6.34 7.23
CA GLN A 158 -5.41 6.09 7.27
C GLN A 158 -6.01 6.31 8.67
N VAL A 159 -5.28 5.90 9.71
CA VAL A 159 -5.70 6.11 11.11
C VAL A 159 -5.62 7.60 11.49
N MET A 160 -4.50 8.25 11.18
CA MET A 160 -4.28 9.68 11.53
C MET A 160 -5.25 10.61 10.79
N SER A 161 -5.55 10.32 9.53
CA SER A 161 -6.53 11.09 8.75
C SER A 161 -8.00 10.79 9.10
N GLY A 162 -8.25 9.72 9.87
CA GLY A 162 -9.62 9.25 10.16
C GLY A 162 -10.33 8.61 8.96
N HIS A 163 -9.68 8.51 7.80
CA HIS A 163 -10.27 8.04 6.56
C HIS A 163 -10.70 6.57 6.61
N TYR A 164 -10.05 5.75 7.45
CA TYR A 164 -10.42 4.35 7.67
C TYR A 164 -11.90 4.14 7.99
N ARG A 165 -12.56 5.12 8.64
CA ARG A 165 -13.98 5.04 9.04
C ARG A 165 -14.93 4.96 7.86
N THR A 166 -14.58 5.58 6.75
CA THR A 166 -15.39 5.57 5.51
C THR A 166 -15.05 4.41 4.59
N MET A 167 -13.82 3.90 4.69
CA MET A 167 -13.25 2.90 3.79
C MET A 167 -13.49 1.46 4.25
N LEU A 168 -13.53 1.21 5.58
CA LEU A 168 -13.66 -0.15 6.11
C LEU A 168 -15.04 -0.73 5.84
N PHE A 169 -15.04 -1.99 5.43
CA PHE A 169 -16.26 -2.80 5.26
C PHE A 169 -16.85 -3.16 6.62
N THR A 170 -18.16 -2.96 6.76
CA THR A 170 -18.91 -3.25 7.98
C THR A 170 -20.06 -4.20 7.70
N PRO A 171 -20.65 -4.86 8.71
CA PRO A 171 -21.82 -5.71 8.51
C PRO A 171 -23.00 -5.00 7.84
N ARG A 172 -23.12 -3.68 7.96
CA ARG A 172 -24.15 -2.86 7.31
C ARG A 172 -24.00 -2.80 5.78
N ASP A 173 -22.80 -3.07 5.29
CA ASP A 173 -22.49 -3.03 3.85
C ASP A 173 -22.84 -4.36 3.14
N ILE A 174 -23.03 -5.46 3.90
CA ILE A 174 -23.30 -6.81 3.36
C ILE A 174 -24.49 -6.85 2.37
N PRO A 175 -25.67 -6.27 2.67
CA PRO A 175 -26.81 -6.32 1.75
C PRO A 175 -26.55 -5.62 0.41
N GLY A 176 -25.62 -4.64 0.39
CA GLY A 176 -25.28 -3.88 -0.81
C GLY A 176 -24.25 -4.57 -1.72
N VAL A 177 -23.55 -5.61 -1.24
CA VAL A 177 -22.50 -6.27 -2.02
C VAL A 177 -23.06 -6.94 -3.26
N TRP A 178 -24.09 -7.76 -3.12
CA TRP A 178 -24.67 -8.50 -4.25
C TRP A 178 -25.31 -7.60 -5.31
N PRO A 179 -26.16 -6.62 -4.96
CA PRO A 179 -26.67 -5.67 -5.97
C PRO A 179 -25.57 -4.94 -6.73
N MET A 180 -24.48 -4.52 -6.04
CA MET A 180 -23.35 -3.85 -6.67
C MET A 180 -22.54 -4.80 -7.56
N ALA A 181 -22.28 -6.03 -7.12
CA ALA A 181 -21.63 -7.05 -7.93
C ALA A 181 -22.46 -7.37 -9.18
N ARG A 182 -23.77 -7.51 -9.04
CA ARG A 182 -24.67 -7.72 -10.16
C ARG A 182 -24.61 -6.55 -11.18
N HIS A 183 -24.53 -5.32 -10.70
CA HIS A 183 -24.37 -4.15 -11.58
C HIS A 183 -23.09 -4.23 -12.41
N TYR A 184 -21.94 -4.52 -11.80
CA TYR A 184 -20.66 -4.53 -12.50
C TYR A 184 -20.43 -5.75 -13.39
N PHE A 185 -20.88 -6.94 -12.95
CA PHE A 185 -20.55 -8.19 -13.66
C PHE A 185 -21.69 -8.68 -14.55
N PHE A 186 -22.94 -8.28 -14.29
CA PHE A 186 -24.12 -8.79 -15.00
C PHE A 186 -24.98 -7.68 -15.59
N PHE A 187 -24.44 -6.46 -15.71
CA PHE A 187 -25.14 -5.30 -16.28
C PHE A 187 -26.51 -5.01 -15.63
N GLY A 188 -26.61 -5.27 -14.34
CA GLY A 188 -27.82 -4.95 -13.58
C GLY A 188 -28.00 -3.45 -13.36
N PRO A 189 -29.18 -2.99 -12.87
CA PRO A 189 -29.41 -1.59 -12.53
C PRO A 189 -28.42 -1.13 -11.48
N LYS A 190 -27.98 0.16 -11.59
CA LYS A 190 -27.06 0.75 -10.61
C LYS A 190 -27.79 0.95 -9.28
N PRO A 191 -27.30 0.37 -8.17
CA PRO A 191 -27.87 0.62 -6.85
C PRO A 191 -27.71 2.09 -6.42
N PRO A 192 -28.57 2.60 -5.53
CA PRO A 192 -28.42 3.94 -4.98
C PRO A 192 -27.07 4.10 -4.26
N ALA A 193 -26.50 5.31 -4.30
CA ALA A 193 -25.26 5.61 -3.61
C ALA A 193 -25.45 5.52 -2.08
N THR A 194 -24.58 4.77 -1.40
CA THR A 194 -24.64 4.55 0.05
C THR A 194 -23.57 5.32 0.82
N GLY A 195 -22.87 6.26 0.16
CA GLY A 195 -21.78 7.06 0.73
C GLY A 195 -20.64 7.26 -0.26
N GLN A 196 -19.47 7.68 0.25
CA GLN A 196 -18.27 7.95 -0.57
C GLN A 196 -17.79 6.70 -1.32
N TYR A 197 -17.83 5.53 -0.68
CA TYR A 197 -17.44 4.25 -1.28
C TYR A 197 -18.63 3.30 -1.28
N ASN A 198 -18.80 2.59 -2.39
CA ASN A 198 -19.83 1.55 -2.47
C ASN A 198 -19.40 0.28 -1.69
N PRO A 199 -20.36 -0.60 -1.33
CA PRO A 199 -20.08 -1.80 -0.53
C PRO A 199 -19.02 -2.72 -1.13
N LEU A 200 -18.95 -2.85 -2.46
CA LEU A 200 -17.96 -3.69 -3.13
C LEU A 200 -16.56 -3.08 -3.07
N GLN A 201 -16.43 -1.74 -3.17
CA GLN A 201 -15.17 -1.04 -2.98
C GLN A 201 -14.66 -1.18 -1.54
N LYS A 202 -15.54 -1.00 -0.53
CA LYS A 202 -15.17 -1.19 0.88
C LYS A 202 -14.69 -2.63 1.14
N LEU A 203 -15.38 -3.62 0.58
CA LEU A 203 -14.98 -5.03 0.68
C LEU A 203 -13.59 -5.23 0.07
N ALA A 204 -13.33 -4.69 -1.12
CA ALA A 204 -12.05 -4.77 -1.79
C ALA A 204 -10.92 -4.14 -0.96
N TYR A 205 -11.10 -2.92 -0.43
CA TYR A 205 -10.10 -2.24 0.40
C TYR A 205 -9.81 -3.00 1.70
N THR A 206 -10.86 -3.45 2.39
CA THR A 206 -10.70 -4.22 3.62
C THR A 206 -10.02 -5.55 3.37
N SER A 207 -10.38 -6.25 2.29
CA SER A 207 -9.75 -7.52 1.91
C SER A 207 -8.27 -7.35 1.58
N THR A 208 -7.87 -6.31 0.85
CA THR A 208 -6.46 -6.06 0.53
C THR A 208 -5.63 -5.74 1.78
N ILE A 209 -6.18 -4.99 2.74
CA ILE A 209 -5.54 -4.76 4.04
C ILE A 209 -5.39 -6.08 4.81
N ALA A 210 -6.45 -6.91 4.85
CA ALA A 210 -6.42 -8.21 5.53
C ALA A 210 -5.41 -9.18 4.89
N PHE A 211 -5.35 -9.26 3.55
CA PHE A 211 -4.35 -10.07 2.85
C PHE A 211 -2.93 -9.54 3.08
N GLY A 212 -2.74 -8.22 3.13
CA GLY A 212 -1.45 -7.61 3.45
C GLY A 212 -0.99 -7.95 4.85
N ALA A 213 -1.85 -7.81 5.84
CA ALA A 213 -1.57 -8.17 7.23
C ALA A 213 -1.28 -9.68 7.38
N LEU A 214 -2.10 -10.53 6.74
CA LEU A 214 -1.90 -11.98 6.74
C LEU A 214 -0.56 -12.36 6.08
N SER A 215 -0.23 -11.76 4.93
CA SER A 215 1.04 -12.00 4.23
C SER A 215 2.22 -11.57 5.09
N LEU A 216 2.15 -10.42 5.77
CA LEU A 216 3.21 -9.91 6.63
C LEU A 216 3.43 -10.82 7.84
N LEU A 217 2.36 -11.14 8.58
CA LEU A 217 2.45 -11.97 9.80
C LEU A 217 2.94 -13.38 9.48
N THR A 218 2.38 -14.02 8.46
CA THR A 218 2.84 -15.35 8.03
C THR A 218 4.24 -15.32 7.41
N GLY A 219 4.57 -14.25 6.66
CA GLY A 219 5.89 -14.04 6.08
C GLY A 219 7.00 -13.92 7.12
N ILE A 220 6.77 -13.20 8.23
CA ILE A 220 7.70 -13.08 9.36
C ILE A 220 7.96 -14.44 9.99
N VAL A 221 6.92 -15.25 10.19
CA VAL A 221 7.06 -16.63 10.69
C VAL A 221 7.92 -17.47 9.76
N LEU A 222 7.68 -17.40 8.45
CA LEU A 222 8.44 -18.18 7.47
C LEU A 222 9.89 -17.70 7.32
N TYR A 223 10.13 -16.41 7.54
CA TYR A 223 11.47 -15.81 7.50
C TYR A 223 12.31 -16.17 8.72
N LYS A 224 11.72 -16.19 9.92
CA LYS A 224 12.40 -16.44 11.20
C LYS A 224 11.61 -17.41 12.08
N PRO A 225 11.45 -18.68 11.68
CA PRO A 225 10.53 -19.61 12.33
C PRO A 225 10.88 -19.93 13.79
N ALA A 226 12.17 -19.95 14.15
CA ALA A 226 12.58 -20.18 15.53
C ALA A 226 12.21 -19.03 16.47
N GLN A 227 12.42 -17.78 16.03
CA GLN A 227 12.13 -16.58 16.81
C GLN A 227 10.62 -16.34 16.94
N PHE A 228 9.84 -16.67 15.92
CA PHE A 228 8.39 -16.46 15.89
C PHE A 228 7.58 -17.76 15.98
N SER A 229 8.11 -18.75 16.72
CA SER A 229 7.44 -20.05 16.94
C SER A 229 6.08 -19.91 17.63
N TRP A 230 5.94 -18.94 18.56
CA TRP A 230 4.67 -18.63 19.19
C TRP A 230 3.62 -18.11 18.19
N LEU A 231 4.03 -17.31 17.20
CA LEU A 231 3.15 -16.83 16.14
C LEU A 231 2.82 -17.95 15.15
N ALA A 232 3.79 -18.84 14.85
CA ALA A 232 3.53 -20.05 14.09
C ALA A 232 2.43 -20.90 14.71
N PHE A 233 2.44 -21.04 16.04
CA PHE A 233 1.41 -21.79 16.78
C PHE A 233 0.00 -21.23 16.54
N LEU A 234 -0.16 -19.90 16.50
CA LEU A 234 -1.46 -19.25 16.21
C LEU A 234 -1.98 -19.57 14.82
N PHE A 235 -1.09 -19.79 13.85
CA PHE A 235 -1.46 -20.19 12.47
C PHE A 235 -1.56 -21.72 12.29
N GLY A 236 -1.46 -22.52 13.38
CA GLY A 236 -1.52 -23.97 13.33
C GLY A 236 -0.21 -24.65 12.95
N GLY A 237 0.93 -24.01 13.23
CA GLY A 237 2.27 -24.49 12.97
C GLY A 237 2.84 -24.06 11.61
N PHE A 238 4.11 -24.36 11.39
CA PHE A 238 4.88 -23.89 10.23
C PHE A 238 4.24 -24.28 8.88
N HIS A 239 3.74 -25.50 8.74
CA HIS A 239 3.14 -25.98 7.49
C HIS A 239 1.84 -25.24 7.14
N LEU A 240 0.96 -25.02 8.13
CA LEU A 240 -0.27 -24.25 7.93
C LEU A 240 0.04 -22.76 7.70
N THR A 241 1.07 -22.21 8.32
CA THR A 241 1.54 -20.85 8.03
C THR A 241 1.91 -20.68 6.55
N ARG A 242 2.54 -21.69 5.92
CA ARG A 242 2.82 -21.68 4.47
C ARG A 242 1.52 -21.65 3.65
N VAL A 243 0.51 -22.43 4.07
CA VAL A 243 -0.81 -22.44 3.41
C VAL A 243 -1.45 -21.06 3.48
N TRP A 244 -1.47 -20.43 4.67
CA TRP A 244 -2.03 -19.09 4.86
C TRP A 244 -1.30 -18.03 4.04
N HIS A 245 0.03 -18.10 3.99
CA HIS A 245 0.83 -17.19 3.18
C HIS A 245 0.52 -17.32 1.69
N PHE A 246 0.42 -18.54 1.20
CA PHE A 246 0.05 -18.83 -0.19
C PHE A 246 -1.40 -18.42 -0.49
N ALA A 247 -2.32 -18.67 0.43
CA ALA A 247 -3.72 -18.26 0.29
C ALA A 247 -3.88 -16.73 0.22
N ALA A 248 -3.12 -15.98 1.02
CA ALA A 248 -3.10 -14.52 0.94
C ALA A 248 -2.59 -14.02 -0.42
N MET A 249 -1.54 -14.66 -0.98
CA MET A 249 -1.07 -14.40 -2.34
C MET A 249 -2.18 -14.67 -3.38
N CYS A 250 -2.89 -15.80 -3.26
CA CYS A 250 -4.02 -16.11 -4.14
C CYS A 250 -5.14 -15.07 -4.02
N GLY A 251 -5.39 -14.55 -2.81
CA GLY A 251 -6.34 -13.47 -2.57
C GLY A 251 -5.96 -12.20 -3.33
N PHE A 252 -4.69 -11.80 -3.32
CA PHE A 252 -4.21 -10.68 -4.13
C PHE A 252 -4.33 -10.95 -5.64
N LEU A 253 -3.98 -12.16 -6.08
CA LEU A 253 -4.11 -12.54 -7.49
C LEU A 253 -5.56 -12.55 -7.97
N ALA A 254 -6.51 -12.89 -7.11
CA ALA A 254 -7.94 -12.79 -7.42
C ALA A 254 -8.43 -11.33 -7.44
N PHE A 255 -7.86 -10.48 -6.57
CA PHE A 255 -8.21 -9.05 -6.50
C PHE A 255 -7.72 -8.27 -7.74
N ILE A 256 -6.49 -8.51 -8.22
CA ILE A 256 -5.85 -7.71 -9.28
C ILE A 256 -6.70 -7.62 -10.56
N PRO A 257 -7.23 -8.72 -11.16
CA PRO A 257 -8.05 -8.62 -12.36
C PRO A 257 -9.30 -7.75 -12.16
N GLY A 258 -10.01 -7.92 -11.05
CA GLY A 258 -11.17 -7.11 -10.71
C GLY A 258 -10.81 -5.63 -10.57
N HIS A 259 -9.69 -5.32 -9.90
CA HIS A 259 -9.18 -3.96 -9.78
C HIS A 259 -8.84 -3.34 -11.15
N LEU A 260 -8.13 -4.06 -12.01
CA LEU A 260 -7.79 -3.57 -13.36
C LEU A 260 -9.03 -3.33 -14.23
N ILE A 261 -10.01 -4.23 -14.18
CA ILE A 261 -11.30 -4.03 -14.87
C ILE A 261 -11.96 -2.74 -14.37
N MET A 262 -12.00 -2.51 -13.07
CA MET A 262 -12.60 -1.30 -12.50
C MET A 262 -11.83 -0.03 -12.92
N VAL A 263 -10.50 -0.08 -12.97
CA VAL A 263 -9.68 1.06 -13.48
C VAL A 263 -10.05 1.38 -14.93
N VAL A 264 -10.18 0.37 -15.78
CA VAL A 264 -10.57 0.56 -17.20
C VAL A 264 -11.98 1.11 -17.32
N LEU A 265 -12.95 0.56 -16.56
CA LEU A 265 -14.36 1.00 -16.58
C LEU A 265 -14.54 2.44 -16.07
N HIS A 266 -13.72 2.90 -15.12
CA HIS A 266 -13.75 4.28 -14.64
C HIS A 266 -12.98 5.26 -15.51
N GLY A 267 -12.29 4.77 -16.55
CA GLY A 267 -11.66 5.56 -17.60
C GLY A 267 -10.27 6.10 -17.28
N TRP A 268 -9.65 6.64 -18.31
CA TRP A 268 -8.26 7.09 -18.30
C TRP A 268 -7.99 8.23 -17.30
N ALA A 269 -8.96 9.12 -17.09
CA ALA A 269 -8.85 10.22 -16.15
C ALA A 269 -8.65 9.72 -14.70
N ASN A 270 -9.33 8.63 -14.32
CA ASN A 270 -9.17 8.01 -13.02
C ASN A 270 -7.80 7.34 -12.85
N PHE A 271 -7.27 6.69 -13.88
CA PHE A 271 -5.89 6.18 -13.86
C PHE A 271 -4.86 7.30 -13.69
N LEU A 272 -5.01 8.39 -14.45
CA LEU A 272 -4.10 9.55 -14.38
C LEU A 272 -4.19 10.25 -13.02
N SER A 273 -5.33 10.25 -12.36
CA SER A 273 -5.46 10.83 -11.02
C SER A 273 -4.60 10.11 -9.97
N MET A 274 -4.39 8.79 -10.13
CA MET A 274 -3.49 8.02 -9.27
C MET A 274 -1.99 8.32 -9.54
N LEU A 275 -1.65 8.92 -10.67
CA LEU A 275 -0.30 9.41 -10.97
C LEU A 275 -0.12 10.86 -10.56
N SER A 276 -1.05 11.75 -10.95
CA SER A 276 -0.94 13.20 -10.79
C SER A 276 -1.52 13.72 -9.46
N GLY A 277 -2.49 13.03 -8.88
CA GLY A 277 -3.30 13.47 -7.75
C GLY A 277 -4.58 14.20 -8.17
N TRP A 278 -4.67 14.64 -9.41
CA TRP A 278 -5.75 15.47 -9.94
C TRP A 278 -6.59 14.71 -10.94
N LYS A 279 -7.89 14.79 -10.78
CA LYS A 279 -8.87 14.27 -11.75
C LYS A 279 -9.48 15.44 -12.51
N ARG A 280 -9.56 15.32 -13.82
CA ARG A 280 -10.22 16.27 -14.71
C ARG A 280 -11.65 15.77 -14.97
N GLU A 281 -12.63 16.54 -14.59
CA GLU A 281 -14.03 16.26 -14.85
C GLU A 281 -14.60 17.35 -15.78
N PRO A 282 -15.38 17.01 -16.81
CA PRO A 282 -16.10 18.00 -17.60
C PRO A 282 -17.12 18.69 -16.68
N GLU A 283 -17.13 20.01 -16.67
CA GLU A 283 -18.16 20.78 -15.98
C GLU A 283 -19.42 20.71 -16.82
N TYR A 284 -20.41 19.97 -16.37
CA TYR A 284 -21.74 20.03 -16.96
C TYR A 284 -22.37 21.35 -16.48
N GLN A 285 -22.64 22.27 -17.42
CA GLN A 285 -23.48 23.43 -17.14
C GLN A 285 -24.90 22.91 -16.86
N GLU A 286 -25.39 23.14 -15.63
CA GLU A 286 -26.77 22.88 -15.25
C GLU A 286 -27.73 23.85 -15.94
#